data_f6fa974c2da028c058261890f5260c42
#
_entry.id   f6fa974c2da028c058261890f5260c42
#
_cell.length_a   1.000
_cell.length_b   1.000
_cell.length_c   1.000
_cell.angle_alpha   90.00
_cell.angle_beta   90.00
_cell.angle_gamma   90.00
#
_symmetry.space_group_name_H-M   'P 1'
#
loop_
_entity.id
_entity.type
_entity.pdbx_description
1 polymer ?
#
loop_
_entity_poly.entity_id
_entity_poly.type
_entity_poly.pdbx_seq_one_letter_code
_entity_poly.pdbx_strand_id
1 'polypeptide(L)'
;MKNKKIAALLGILLAGSMAFSLSACGNSNDSAASDKSSASASASKADDSSKDDSSDSAGFEEIQVDEKHSDQECGPLTVNAVYFQPIDMEPSGMGLKAADASFHLEADIHANQKGTELGYGKGDFVPDLTVNYTIIDKSTGKEVEGGTATSGTFMQMNASDGPHYGANVKLDKAGTYQLKLSIESPAKKGWMLHVDPETGVKGHFWTEPIEVTFDNWDYTPRQW
;
A
#
# COMPACT_ATOMS: atom_id res chain seq x y z
N MET A 1 19.89 -46.33 -36.17
CA MET A 1 19.76 -47.68 -35.57
C MET A 1 19.99 -47.60 -34.09
N LYS A 2 19.05 -47.94 -33.32
CA LYS A 2 18.85 -48.65 -32.05
C LYS A 2 17.82 -47.97 -31.15
N ASN A 3 16.61 -48.55 -31.23
CA ASN A 3 15.51 -48.47 -30.27
C ASN A 3 15.89 -49.14 -28.95
N LYS A 4 15.31 -48.66 -27.83
CA LYS A 4 14.89 -49.48 -26.68
C LYS A 4 14.04 -48.57 -25.79
N LYS A 5 12.66 -48.75 -25.80
CA LYS A 5 11.77 -49.62 -24.99
C LYS A 5 11.61 -49.12 -23.56
N ILE A 6 10.46 -48.49 -23.32
CA ILE A 6 9.28 -48.82 -22.51
C ILE A 6 9.59 -49.56 -21.19
N ALA A 7 9.20 -48.94 -20.09
CA ALA A 7 8.68 -49.63 -18.91
C ALA A 7 7.62 -48.77 -18.25
N ALA A 8 6.39 -49.24 -18.37
CA ALA A 8 5.23 -48.80 -17.57
C ALA A 8 5.31 -49.53 -16.22
N LEU A 9 5.01 -48.82 -15.14
CA LEU A 9 4.62 -49.45 -13.87
C LEU A 9 3.36 -48.80 -13.34
N LEU A 10 2.37 -49.66 -13.22
CA LEU A 10 1.02 -49.55 -12.71
C LEU A 10 1.06 -49.73 -11.18
N GLY A 11 0.13 -49.09 -10.47
CA GLY A 11 -0.29 -49.54 -9.14
C GLY A 11 -0.26 -48.41 -8.08
N ILE A 12 -1.29 -48.06 -7.47
CA ILE A 12 -2.29 -48.60 -6.61
C ILE A 12 -3.10 -47.45 -6.01
N LEU A 13 -4.42 -47.53 -6.14
CA LEU A 13 -5.39 -46.73 -5.37
C LEU A 13 -5.30 -47.05 -3.87
N LEU A 14 -5.34 -46.02 -3.05
CA LEU A 14 -5.86 -46.18 -1.68
C LEU A 14 -6.87 -45.05 -1.42
N ALA A 15 -8.13 -45.46 -1.37
CA ALA A 15 -9.23 -44.65 -0.87
C ALA A 15 -9.16 -44.60 0.66
N GLY A 16 -9.08 -43.40 1.20
CA GLY A 16 -9.19 -43.13 2.65
C GLY A 16 -10.34 -42.16 2.90
N SER A 17 -11.51 -42.70 3.23
CA SER A 17 -12.67 -41.96 3.71
C SER A 17 -12.41 -41.49 5.13
N MET A 18 -12.40 -40.19 5.38
CA MET A 18 -12.51 -39.63 6.73
C MET A 18 -13.82 -38.86 6.86
N ALA A 19 -14.68 -39.43 7.70
CA ALA A 19 -15.92 -38.82 8.14
C ALA A 19 -15.63 -37.70 9.13
N PHE A 20 -16.13 -36.49 8.86
CA PHE A 20 -16.17 -35.41 9.85
C PHE A 20 -17.51 -35.43 10.56
N SER A 21 -17.47 -35.68 11.85
CA SER A 21 -18.60 -35.60 12.79
C SER A 21 -18.88 -34.12 13.11
N LEU A 22 -20.08 -33.67 12.74
CA LEU A 22 -20.68 -32.43 13.25
C LEU A 22 -21.08 -32.63 14.71
N SER A 23 -20.52 -31.84 15.59
CA SER A 23 -21.00 -31.69 16.96
C SER A 23 -21.90 -30.46 17.02
N ALA A 24 -23.20 -30.70 17.07
CA ALA A 24 -24.21 -29.69 17.38
C ALA A 24 -24.43 -29.65 18.90
N CYS A 25 -24.11 -28.52 19.51
CA CYS A 25 -24.61 -28.21 20.84
C CYS A 25 -25.88 -27.38 20.72
N GLY A 26 -27.02 -28.01 20.87
CA GLY A 26 -28.27 -27.34 21.12
C GLY A 26 -28.40 -27.00 22.60
N ASN A 27 -28.89 -25.82 22.88
CA ASN A 27 -29.55 -25.56 24.17
C ASN A 27 -30.87 -24.84 23.91
N SER A 28 -31.93 -25.54 24.09
CA SER A 28 -33.30 -25.07 24.11
C SER A 28 -33.64 -24.51 25.48
N ASN A 29 -34.26 -23.32 25.53
CA ASN A 29 -35.30 -23.05 26.53
C ASN A 29 -36.33 -22.10 25.94
N ASP A 30 -37.56 -22.60 25.96
CA ASP A 30 -38.81 -21.92 25.68
C ASP A 30 -39.11 -20.77 26.63
N SER A 31 -39.70 -19.70 26.17
CA SER A 31 -40.99 -19.21 26.64
C SER A 31 -41.47 -18.00 25.81
N ALA A 32 -42.72 -18.11 25.42
CA ALA A 32 -43.50 -17.16 24.63
C ALA A 32 -43.82 -15.85 25.37
N ALA A 33 -43.94 -14.75 24.63
CA ALA A 33 -45.11 -13.90 24.57
C ALA A 33 -44.90 -12.68 23.66
N SER A 34 -45.89 -12.48 22.84
CA SER A 34 -46.20 -11.34 21.97
C SER A 34 -45.99 -9.96 22.57
N ASP A 35 -45.47 -8.99 21.79
CA ASP A 35 -46.27 -7.82 21.42
C ASP A 35 -45.66 -7.00 20.25
N LYS A 36 -46.56 -6.46 19.44
CA LYS A 36 -46.32 -5.60 18.32
C LYS A 36 -45.92 -4.19 18.81
N SER A 37 -44.93 -3.55 18.16
CA SER A 37 -45.06 -2.15 17.78
C SER A 37 -43.99 -1.73 16.76
N SER A 38 -44.48 -1.27 15.67
CA SER A 38 -44.15 -0.12 14.82
C SER A 38 -42.71 0.29 14.60
N ALA A 39 -42.36 0.18 13.33
CA ALA A 39 -41.24 0.86 12.68
C ALA A 39 -41.30 2.39 12.88
N SER A 40 -40.18 2.96 13.25
CA SER A 40 -39.90 4.37 12.93
C SER A 40 -38.49 4.42 12.36
N ALA A 41 -38.41 4.58 11.07
CA ALA A 41 -37.18 4.90 10.36
C ALA A 41 -36.81 6.35 10.69
N SER A 42 -35.77 6.54 11.47
CA SER A 42 -35.13 7.84 11.65
C SER A 42 -33.91 7.88 10.71
N ALA A 43 -34.07 8.59 9.60
CA ALA A 43 -32.99 8.98 8.74
C ALA A 43 -32.17 10.07 9.47
N SER A 44 -31.04 9.69 10.03
CA SER A 44 -30.04 10.67 10.44
C SER A 44 -29.21 11.07 9.23
N LYS A 45 -29.30 12.34 8.86
CA LYS A 45 -28.41 13.04 7.95
C LYS A 45 -26.99 12.86 8.48
N ALA A 46 -26.13 12.27 7.67
CA ALA A 46 -24.70 12.37 7.83
C ALA A 46 -24.30 13.82 7.50
N ASP A 47 -23.87 14.53 8.50
CA ASP A 47 -23.21 15.83 8.36
C ASP A 47 -21.79 15.53 7.92
N ASP A 48 -21.50 15.88 6.68
CA ASP A 48 -20.16 15.78 6.07
C ASP A 48 -19.34 16.93 6.64
N SER A 49 -18.64 16.66 7.73
CA SER A 49 -17.50 17.46 8.16
C SER A 49 -16.30 16.52 8.25
N SER A 50 -15.67 16.31 7.11
CA SER A 50 -14.31 15.80 7.06
C SER A 50 -13.39 16.80 7.77
N LYS A 51 -13.23 16.63 9.08
CA LYS A 51 -12.02 17.06 9.75
C LYS A 51 -10.95 16.09 9.34
N ASP A 52 -9.98 16.62 8.64
CA ASP A 52 -8.65 16.09 8.46
C ASP A 52 -8.09 15.77 9.85
N ASP A 53 -8.26 14.53 10.28
CA ASP A 53 -7.70 14.00 11.51
C ASP A 53 -6.43 13.26 11.10
N SER A 54 -5.41 14.06 10.70
CA SER A 54 -4.08 13.55 10.44
C SER A 54 -3.52 12.96 11.73
N SER A 55 -3.65 11.68 11.84
CA SER A 55 -2.84 10.63 12.47
C SER A 55 -1.83 11.07 13.54
N ASP A 56 -2.33 11.42 14.71
CA ASP A 56 -1.53 11.47 15.95
C ASP A 56 -1.46 10.07 16.63
N SER A 57 -1.74 9.01 15.88
CA SER A 57 -1.88 7.65 16.44
C SER A 57 -0.58 6.85 16.53
N ALA A 58 0.47 7.24 15.81
CA ALA A 58 1.75 6.53 15.79
C ALA A 58 2.80 7.10 16.76
N GLY A 59 2.54 8.25 17.38
CA GLY A 59 3.44 8.85 18.38
C GLY A 59 4.63 9.61 17.79
N PHE A 60 4.61 9.93 16.49
CA PHE A 60 5.59 10.78 15.82
C PHE A 60 4.91 11.74 14.84
N GLU A 61 5.58 12.85 14.56
CA GLU A 61 5.09 13.89 13.68
C GLU A 61 5.44 13.57 12.23
N GLU A 62 4.44 13.38 11.39
CA GLU A 62 4.60 13.30 9.94
C GLU A 62 4.74 14.68 9.33
N ILE A 63 5.72 14.85 8.45
CA ILE A 63 6.02 16.11 7.79
C ILE A 63 5.81 15.92 6.30
N GLN A 64 4.94 16.72 5.72
CA GLN A 64 4.67 16.68 4.29
C GLN A 64 5.94 17.02 3.48
N VAL A 65 6.22 16.23 2.44
CA VAL A 65 7.29 16.53 1.48
C VAL A 65 6.95 17.78 0.67
N ASP A 66 5.69 17.96 0.30
CA ASP A 66 5.21 19.15 -0.39
C ASP A 66 3.86 19.57 0.21
N GLU A 67 3.87 20.54 1.13
CA GLU A 67 2.65 21.04 1.78
C GLU A 67 1.64 21.66 0.83
N LYS A 68 2.08 22.10 -0.36
CA LYS A 68 1.21 22.73 -1.36
C LYS A 68 0.52 21.73 -2.27
N HIS A 69 1.11 20.55 -2.41
CA HIS A 69 0.64 19.50 -3.30
C HIS A 69 0.77 18.13 -2.60
N SER A 70 0.11 17.98 -1.43
CA SER A 70 0.16 16.75 -0.65
C SER A 70 -0.47 15.59 -1.44
N ASP A 71 -1.76 15.58 -1.60
CA ASP A 71 -2.47 14.52 -2.32
C ASP A 71 -2.51 14.78 -3.83
N GLN A 72 -1.77 13.98 -4.59
CA GLN A 72 -1.75 14.08 -6.04
C GLN A 72 -2.58 12.97 -6.69
N GLU A 73 -3.61 13.36 -7.44
CA GLU A 73 -4.42 12.44 -8.24
C GLU A 73 -3.69 12.06 -9.53
N CYS A 74 -3.16 10.83 -9.61
CA CYS A 74 -2.32 10.36 -10.70
C CYS A 74 -2.85 9.05 -11.30
N GLY A 75 -3.55 9.13 -12.44
CA GLY A 75 -4.19 7.96 -13.05
C GLY A 75 -5.23 7.35 -12.09
N PRO A 76 -5.14 6.07 -11.71
CA PRO A 76 -6.04 5.41 -10.77
C PRO A 76 -5.65 5.59 -9.30
N LEU A 77 -4.63 6.40 -9.00
CA LEU A 77 -4.01 6.54 -7.68
C LEU A 77 -4.16 7.96 -7.13
N THR A 78 -4.29 8.06 -5.81
CA THR A 78 -3.94 9.23 -5.01
C THR A 78 -2.60 8.93 -4.34
N VAL A 79 -1.66 9.85 -4.43
CA VAL A 79 -0.29 9.69 -3.93
C VAL A 79 0.06 10.86 -3.04
N ASN A 80 0.42 10.58 -1.78
CA ASN A 80 1.00 11.53 -0.84
C ASN A 80 2.43 11.13 -0.48
N ALA A 81 3.24 12.04 0.00
CA ALA A 81 4.58 11.76 0.50
C ALA A 81 4.88 12.54 1.77
N VAL A 82 5.32 11.82 2.80
CA VAL A 82 5.68 12.35 4.11
C VAL A 82 7.07 11.86 4.52
N TYR A 83 7.65 12.48 5.54
CA TYR A 83 8.84 11.97 6.19
C TYR A 83 8.79 12.25 7.70
N PHE A 84 9.45 11.38 8.46
CA PHE A 84 9.49 11.44 9.92
C PHE A 84 10.77 10.78 10.45
N GLN A 85 10.87 10.59 11.76
CA GLN A 85 12.03 9.95 12.39
C GLN A 85 12.39 8.62 11.71
N PRO A 86 13.68 8.26 11.63
CA PRO A 86 14.08 6.95 11.11
C PRO A 86 13.45 5.81 11.93
N ILE A 87 13.10 4.72 11.26
CA ILE A 87 12.45 3.57 11.89
C ILE A 87 13.30 2.30 11.78
N ASP A 88 13.18 1.42 12.77
CA ASP A 88 13.67 0.05 12.67
C ASP A 88 12.67 -0.81 11.89
N MET A 89 13.19 -1.61 10.98
CA MET A 89 12.40 -2.47 10.09
C MET A 89 12.72 -3.95 10.31
N GLU A 90 11.71 -4.80 10.17
CA GLU A 90 11.82 -6.24 10.22
C GLU A 90 11.26 -6.86 8.91
N PRO A 91 11.95 -7.82 8.25
CA PRO A 91 13.23 -8.41 8.66
C PRO A 91 14.40 -7.43 8.53
N SER A 92 15.36 -7.53 9.46
CA SER A 92 16.54 -6.67 9.46
C SER A 92 17.42 -6.92 8.21
N GLY A 93 18.13 -5.87 7.76
CA GLY A 93 19.00 -5.93 6.59
C GLY A 93 18.31 -5.54 5.28
N MET A 94 17.05 -5.15 5.34
CA MET A 94 16.32 -4.54 4.25
C MET A 94 16.45 -3.00 4.36
N GLY A 95 17.23 -2.39 3.45
CA GLY A 95 17.43 -0.95 3.43
C GLY A 95 18.43 -0.41 4.47
N LEU A 96 18.45 0.92 4.63
CA LEU A 96 19.33 1.63 5.54
C LEU A 96 18.81 1.47 6.99
N LYS A 97 19.73 1.23 7.94
CA LYS A 97 19.37 1.14 9.36
C LYS A 97 18.93 2.49 9.91
N ALA A 98 18.02 2.50 10.87
CA ALA A 98 17.56 3.73 11.54
C ALA A 98 18.72 4.56 12.10
N ALA A 99 19.70 3.94 12.75
CA ALA A 99 20.87 4.61 13.33
C ALA A 99 21.76 5.31 12.28
N ASP A 100 21.69 4.93 11.02
CA ASP A 100 22.50 5.47 9.92
C ASP A 100 21.70 6.46 9.05
N ALA A 101 20.38 6.58 9.28
CA ALA A 101 19.47 7.39 8.48
C ALA A 101 19.24 8.80 9.08
N SER A 102 18.78 9.71 8.25
CA SER A 102 18.33 11.05 8.67
C SER A 102 16.82 11.06 8.94
N PHE A 103 16.05 10.28 8.19
CA PHE A 103 14.59 10.16 8.31
C PHE A 103 14.09 8.88 7.60
N HIS A 104 12.84 8.52 7.88
CA HIS A 104 12.06 7.61 7.05
C HIS A 104 11.27 8.43 6.05
N LEU A 105 11.36 8.07 4.77
CA LEU A 105 10.58 8.66 3.67
C LEU A 105 9.49 7.69 3.29
N GLU A 106 8.26 8.17 3.26
CA GLU A 106 7.07 7.36 3.03
C GLU A 106 6.26 7.90 1.86
N ALA A 107 5.62 7.01 1.14
CA ALA A 107 4.61 7.30 0.13
C ALA A 107 3.33 6.52 0.44
N ASP A 108 2.27 7.26 0.72
CA ASP A 108 0.91 6.75 0.84
C ASP A 108 0.27 6.68 -0.53
N ILE A 109 -0.02 5.47 -0.98
CA ILE A 109 -0.56 5.25 -2.32
C ILE A 109 -1.87 4.49 -2.24
N HIS A 110 -2.95 5.19 -2.51
CA HIS A 110 -4.31 4.68 -2.41
C HIS A 110 -5.03 4.75 -3.75
N ALA A 111 -6.02 3.86 -3.93
CA ALA A 111 -6.90 3.91 -5.07
C ALA A 111 -7.83 5.12 -5.00
N ASN A 112 -7.87 5.92 -6.05
CA ASN A 112 -8.82 7.02 -6.19
C ASN A 112 -10.13 6.56 -6.87
N GLN A 113 -10.98 7.50 -7.30
CA GLN A 113 -12.23 7.15 -7.98
C GLN A 113 -12.02 6.31 -9.25
N LYS A 114 -10.93 6.54 -10.01
CA LYS A 114 -10.61 5.72 -11.19
C LYS A 114 -10.08 4.35 -10.80
N GLY A 115 -9.44 4.22 -9.64
CA GLY A 115 -8.98 2.95 -9.10
C GLY A 115 -10.10 1.95 -8.84
N THR A 116 -11.33 2.44 -8.65
CA THR A 116 -12.49 1.54 -8.50
C THR A 116 -12.81 0.75 -9.77
N GLU A 117 -12.38 1.23 -10.94
CA GLU A 117 -12.51 0.49 -12.19
C GLU A 117 -11.56 -0.72 -12.28
N LEU A 118 -10.56 -0.77 -11.41
CA LEU A 118 -9.61 -1.88 -11.25
C LEU A 118 -10.02 -2.87 -10.15
N GLY A 119 -11.15 -2.63 -9.48
CA GLY A 119 -11.67 -3.49 -8.42
C GLY A 119 -11.26 -3.10 -7.00
N TYR A 120 -10.53 -2.00 -6.82
CA TYR A 120 -10.23 -1.45 -5.50
C TYR A 120 -11.41 -0.65 -4.94
N GLY A 121 -11.57 -0.57 -3.64
CA GLY A 121 -12.37 0.47 -3.01
C GLY A 121 -11.67 1.83 -3.10
N LYS A 122 -12.43 2.94 -3.18
CA LYS A 122 -11.82 4.27 -3.08
C LYS A 122 -11.18 4.44 -1.70
N GLY A 123 -9.91 4.81 -1.66
CA GLY A 123 -9.12 4.91 -0.43
C GLY A 123 -8.41 3.61 -0.03
N ASP A 124 -8.62 2.50 -0.74
CA ASP A 124 -7.87 1.27 -0.47
C ASP A 124 -6.39 1.47 -0.79
N PHE A 125 -5.53 0.96 0.07
CA PHE A 125 -4.11 0.79 -0.26
C PHE A 125 -3.96 -0.10 -1.49
N VAL A 126 -3.09 0.29 -2.43
CA VAL A 126 -2.82 -0.50 -3.63
C VAL A 126 -1.55 -1.31 -3.45
N PRO A 127 -1.65 -2.64 -3.21
CA PRO A 127 -0.48 -3.48 -2.94
C PRO A 127 0.32 -3.80 -4.19
N ASP A 128 1.56 -4.25 -3.96
CA ASP A 128 2.47 -4.79 -4.97
C ASP A 128 2.82 -3.85 -6.14
N LEU A 129 2.73 -2.54 -5.89
CA LEU A 129 3.35 -1.56 -6.78
C LEU A 129 4.88 -1.68 -6.73
N THR A 130 5.55 -1.34 -7.84
CA THR A 130 6.97 -1.04 -7.82
C THR A 130 7.12 0.47 -7.82
N VAL A 131 7.48 1.02 -6.67
CA VAL A 131 7.59 2.46 -6.45
C VAL A 131 9.06 2.85 -6.40
N ASN A 132 9.59 3.30 -7.54
CA ASN A 132 10.95 3.84 -7.58
C ASN A 132 10.92 5.30 -7.19
N TYR A 133 11.93 5.74 -6.42
CA TYR A 133 12.05 7.12 -5.98
C TYR A 133 13.45 7.67 -6.24
N THR A 134 13.51 8.99 -6.43
CA THR A 134 14.77 9.73 -6.60
C THR A 134 14.61 11.13 -5.99
N ILE A 135 15.58 11.53 -5.16
CA ILE A 135 15.65 12.87 -4.60
C ILE A 135 16.60 13.71 -5.48
N ILE A 136 16.09 14.83 -5.96
CA ILE A 136 16.82 15.77 -6.81
C ILE A 136 17.15 17.03 -5.99
N ASP A 137 18.41 17.44 -5.99
CA ASP A 137 18.83 18.73 -5.47
C ASP A 137 18.45 19.82 -6.48
N LYS A 138 17.53 20.71 -6.13
CA LYS A 138 17.04 21.77 -7.04
C LYS A 138 18.10 22.82 -7.36
N SER A 139 19.13 22.95 -6.53
CA SER A 139 20.23 23.89 -6.80
C SER A 139 21.13 23.43 -7.95
N THR A 140 21.23 22.11 -8.14
CA THR A 140 22.03 21.50 -9.20
C THR A 140 21.21 20.92 -10.34
N GLY A 141 19.93 20.65 -10.10
CA GLY A 141 19.04 19.93 -11.03
C GLY A 141 19.41 18.45 -11.20
N LYS A 142 20.22 17.88 -10.31
CA LYS A 142 20.70 16.50 -10.37
C LYS A 142 20.25 15.72 -9.13
N GLU A 143 20.31 14.39 -9.26
CA GLU A 143 20.19 13.50 -8.12
C GLU A 143 21.18 13.90 -7.01
N VAL A 144 20.77 13.75 -5.76
CA VAL A 144 21.58 14.13 -4.60
C VAL A 144 22.89 13.34 -4.60
N GLU A 145 24.00 14.05 -4.57
CA GLU A 145 25.33 13.47 -4.42
C GLU A 145 25.74 13.40 -2.94
N GLY A 146 26.32 12.28 -2.54
CA GLY A 146 26.87 12.07 -1.19
C GLY A 146 25.84 11.71 -0.12
N GLY A 147 24.56 11.53 -0.48
CA GLY A 147 23.56 10.90 0.37
C GLY A 147 23.63 9.36 0.31
N THR A 148 22.86 8.70 1.15
CA THR A 148 22.67 7.24 1.12
C THR A 148 21.19 6.92 1.01
N ALA A 149 20.84 5.99 0.13
CA ALA A 149 19.44 5.65 -0.16
C ALA A 149 18.60 6.90 -0.55
N THR A 150 19.18 7.82 -1.32
CA THR A 150 18.48 9.00 -1.88
C THR A 150 17.81 8.70 -3.21
N SER A 151 18.01 7.49 -3.72
CA SER A 151 17.25 6.88 -4.80
C SER A 151 17.17 5.36 -4.60
N GLY A 152 16.16 4.73 -5.16
CA GLY A 152 15.94 3.30 -5.07
C GLY A 152 14.49 2.90 -5.30
N THR A 153 14.12 1.75 -4.79
CA THR A 153 12.74 1.25 -4.77
C THR A 153 12.25 1.20 -3.34
N PHE A 154 11.11 1.80 -3.06
CA PHE A 154 10.47 1.72 -1.75
C PHE A 154 10.08 0.28 -1.41
N MET A 155 10.18 -0.04 -0.15
CA MET A 155 9.67 -1.29 0.42
C MET A 155 8.20 -1.10 0.78
N GLN A 156 7.38 -2.09 0.45
CA GLN A 156 6.02 -2.16 0.97
C GLN A 156 6.07 -2.68 2.40
N MET A 157 5.45 -1.98 3.33
CA MET A 157 5.47 -2.34 4.75
C MET A 157 4.14 -2.00 5.43
N ASN A 158 3.96 -2.53 6.65
CA ASN A 158 2.81 -2.23 7.50
C ASN A 158 3.31 -1.48 8.74
N ALA A 159 2.59 -0.45 9.14
CA ALA A 159 2.75 0.24 10.40
C ALA A 159 1.44 0.21 11.21
N SER A 160 1.40 0.86 12.36
CA SER A 160 0.22 0.88 13.22
C SER A 160 -0.97 1.66 12.63
N ASP A 161 -0.70 2.58 11.73
CA ASP A 161 -1.65 3.42 10.98
C ASP A 161 -2.03 2.84 9.62
N GLY A 162 -1.31 1.83 9.14
CA GLY A 162 -1.66 1.14 7.91
C GLY A 162 -0.48 0.69 7.07
N PRO A 163 -0.77 0.12 5.88
CA PRO A 163 0.25 -0.25 4.91
C PRO A 163 0.68 0.95 4.06
N HIS A 164 1.98 1.07 3.79
CA HIS A 164 2.57 2.13 2.98
C HIS A 164 3.80 1.65 2.19
N TYR A 165 4.38 2.53 1.41
CA TYR A 165 5.66 2.35 0.70
C TYR A 165 6.70 3.28 1.30
N GLY A 166 7.87 2.76 1.73
CA GLY A 166 8.85 3.64 2.38
C GLY A 166 10.27 3.10 2.38
N ALA A 167 11.19 3.97 2.79
CA ALA A 167 12.59 3.65 3.01
C ALA A 167 13.24 4.63 3.99
N ASN A 168 14.20 4.17 4.78
CA ASN A 168 15.10 5.05 5.50
C ASN A 168 16.10 5.71 4.54
N VAL A 169 16.31 7.02 4.70
CA VAL A 169 17.13 7.86 3.83
C VAL A 169 18.16 8.62 4.65
N LYS A 170 19.38 8.77 4.11
CA LYS A 170 20.42 9.63 4.64
C LYS A 170 20.56 10.88 3.77
N LEU A 171 20.18 12.03 4.31
CA LEU A 171 20.28 13.34 3.67
C LEU A 171 20.75 14.35 4.69
N ASP A 172 22.05 14.73 4.62
CA ASP A 172 22.71 15.52 5.69
C ASP A 172 22.62 17.03 5.48
N LYS A 173 22.25 17.49 4.29
CA LYS A 173 22.30 18.91 3.95
C LYS A 173 20.90 19.51 3.93
N ALA A 174 20.74 20.68 4.53
CA ALA A 174 19.59 21.53 4.30
C ALA A 174 19.56 22.03 2.84
N GLY A 175 18.36 22.12 2.26
CA GLY A 175 18.21 22.59 0.88
C GLY A 175 16.78 22.47 0.39
N THR A 176 16.56 22.93 -0.82
CA THR A 176 15.30 22.70 -1.53
C THR A 176 15.47 21.54 -2.49
N TYR A 177 14.65 20.53 -2.30
CA TYR A 177 14.68 19.28 -3.05
C TYR A 177 13.39 19.07 -3.84
N GLN A 178 13.44 18.08 -4.71
CA GLN A 178 12.30 17.51 -5.42
C GLN A 178 12.34 16.01 -5.20
N LEU A 179 11.21 15.43 -4.79
CA LEU A 179 11.02 13.99 -4.80
C LEU A 179 10.31 13.59 -6.10
N LYS A 180 10.90 12.64 -6.82
CA LYS A 180 10.27 12.00 -7.99
C LYS A 180 9.95 10.56 -7.65
N LEU A 181 8.71 10.17 -7.94
CA LEU A 181 8.27 8.78 -7.88
C LEU A 181 7.94 8.29 -9.28
N SER A 182 8.30 7.04 -9.56
CA SER A 182 7.95 6.32 -10.79
C SER A 182 7.28 5.01 -10.39
N ILE A 183 5.98 4.89 -10.66
CA ILE A 183 5.11 3.87 -10.09
C ILE A 183 4.68 2.90 -11.17
N GLU A 184 5.18 1.66 -11.12
CA GLU A 184 4.74 0.59 -12.01
C GLU A 184 3.54 -0.15 -11.42
N SER A 185 2.67 -0.66 -12.29
CA SER A 185 1.45 -1.37 -11.88
C SER A 185 1.73 -2.72 -11.20
N PRO A 186 0.79 -3.25 -10.41
CA PRO A 186 0.91 -4.57 -9.78
C PRO A 186 1.07 -5.72 -10.78
N ALA A 187 0.71 -5.50 -12.05
CA ALA A 187 0.92 -6.48 -13.13
C ALA A 187 2.40 -6.90 -13.27
N LYS A 188 3.35 -6.00 -12.94
CA LYS A 188 4.79 -6.31 -12.94
C LYS A 188 5.15 -7.39 -11.90
N LYS A 189 4.35 -7.55 -10.86
CA LYS A 189 4.49 -8.59 -9.83
C LYS A 189 3.52 -9.76 -10.00
N GLY A 190 2.88 -9.84 -11.17
CA GLY A 190 2.05 -10.99 -11.53
C GLY A 190 0.58 -10.87 -11.19
N TRP A 191 0.10 -9.70 -10.76
CA TRP A 191 -1.33 -9.48 -10.57
C TRP A 191 -2.07 -9.53 -11.91
N MET A 192 -3.27 -10.08 -11.89
CA MET A 192 -4.16 -10.17 -13.04
C MET A 192 -5.50 -9.53 -12.70
N LEU A 193 -6.15 -8.96 -13.70
CA LEU A 193 -7.52 -8.49 -13.61
C LEU A 193 -8.48 -9.54 -14.16
N HIS A 194 -9.59 -9.75 -13.47
CA HIS A 194 -10.71 -10.52 -13.98
C HIS A 194 -11.56 -9.61 -14.88
N VAL A 195 -11.60 -9.87 -16.18
CA VAL A 195 -12.14 -8.94 -17.20
C VAL A 195 -13.28 -9.51 -18.02
N ASP A 196 -13.95 -10.58 -17.56
CA ASP A 196 -15.11 -11.10 -18.29
C ASP A 196 -16.25 -10.05 -18.33
N PRO A 197 -17.14 -10.09 -19.34
CA PRO A 197 -18.13 -9.03 -19.55
C PRO A 197 -19.20 -8.90 -18.46
N GLU A 198 -19.45 -9.95 -17.68
CA GLU A 198 -20.55 -9.97 -16.70
C GLU A 198 -20.09 -9.60 -15.29
N THR A 199 -18.94 -10.11 -14.87
CA THR A 199 -18.47 -10.01 -13.49
C THR A 199 -17.09 -9.36 -13.34
N GLY A 200 -16.40 -9.10 -14.45
CA GLY A 200 -15.06 -8.54 -14.47
C GLY A 200 -15.00 -7.04 -14.20
N VAL A 201 -13.81 -6.57 -13.88
CA VAL A 201 -13.51 -5.14 -13.77
C VAL A 201 -13.49 -4.49 -15.15
N LYS A 202 -13.72 -3.17 -15.20
CA LYS A 202 -13.80 -2.41 -16.47
C LYS A 202 -12.48 -1.77 -16.85
N GLY A 203 -11.60 -1.52 -15.87
CA GLY A 203 -10.32 -0.88 -16.07
C GLY A 203 -9.23 -1.85 -16.50
N HIS A 204 -8.08 -1.28 -16.82
CA HIS A 204 -6.85 -2.01 -17.14
C HIS A 204 -5.69 -1.44 -16.35
N PHE A 205 -4.73 -2.28 -15.96
CA PHE A 205 -3.49 -1.79 -15.40
C PHE A 205 -2.73 -0.92 -16.42
N TRP A 206 -2.06 0.11 -15.91
CA TRP A 206 -1.18 0.94 -16.73
C TRP A 206 0.08 0.18 -17.12
N THR A 207 0.59 0.46 -18.31
CA THR A 207 1.75 -0.22 -18.91
C THR A 207 3.04 0.59 -18.79
N GLU A 208 2.91 1.93 -18.83
CA GLU A 208 4.03 2.85 -18.57
C GLU A 208 3.97 3.34 -17.13
N PRO A 209 5.10 3.54 -16.45
CA PRO A 209 5.10 4.04 -15.09
C PRO A 209 4.33 5.36 -14.94
N ILE A 210 3.60 5.50 -13.85
CA ILE A 210 2.99 6.77 -13.45
C ILE A 210 4.07 7.60 -12.75
N GLU A 211 4.38 8.79 -13.33
CA GLU A 211 5.35 9.71 -12.77
C GLU A 211 4.65 10.72 -11.85
N VAL A 212 5.14 10.85 -10.61
CA VAL A 212 4.65 11.80 -9.61
C VAL A 212 5.82 12.63 -9.13
N THR A 213 5.61 13.94 -8.94
CA THR A 213 6.66 14.85 -8.53
C THR A 213 6.18 15.75 -7.40
N PHE A 214 6.92 15.77 -6.30
CA PHE A 214 6.77 16.70 -5.19
C PHE A 214 7.88 17.73 -5.28
N ASP A 215 7.54 18.97 -5.61
CA ASP A 215 8.50 19.97 -6.14
C ASP A 215 8.99 20.97 -5.10
N ASN A 216 8.29 21.06 -3.95
CA ASN A 216 8.54 22.12 -2.98
C ASN A 216 9.01 21.57 -1.62
N TRP A 217 9.99 20.70 -1.65
CA TRP A 217 10.53 20.10 -0.44
C TRP A 217 11.66 20.96 0.15
N ASP A 218 11.31 21.83 1.08
CA ASP A 218 12.30 22.61 1.86
C ASP A 218 12.71 21.77 3.08
N TYR A 219 13.82 21.05 2.93
CA TYR A 219 14.34 20.15 3.95
C TYR A 219 15.40 20.80 4.82
N THR A 220 15.30 20.59 6.13
CA THR A 220 16.35 20.90 7.11
C THR A 220 16.58 19.66 7.99
N PRO A 221 17.85 19.22 8.17
CA PRO A 221 18.16 18.11 9.06
C PRO A 221 17.59 18.33 10.46
N ARG A 222 16.94 17.29 11.00
CA ARG A 222 16.32 17.32 12.33
C ARG A 222 17.05 16.38 13.28
N GLN A 223 16.92 16.68 14.56
CA GLN A 223 17.19 15.76 15.67
C GLN A 223 15.83 15.24 16.14
N TRP A 224 15.63 13.96 15.98
CA TRP A 224 14.38 13.28 16.34
C TRP A 224 14.40 12.84 17.80
#